data_56cb0abb75722f96e9478ede87a3ef50
#
_entry.id   56cb0abb75722f96e9478ede87a3ef50
#
_cell.length_a   1.000
_cell.length_b   1.000
_cell.length_c   1.000
_cell.angle_alpha   90.00
_cell.angle_beta   90.00
_cell.angle_gamma   90.00
#
_symmetry.space_group_name_H-M   'P 1'
#
loop_
_entity.id
_entity.type
_entity.pdbx_description
1 polymer ?
#
loop_
_entity_poly.entity_id
_entity_poly.type
_entity_poly.pdbx_seq_one_letter_code
_entity_poly.pdbx_strand_id
1 'polypeptide(L)'
;MYTDGIEGNADDYNIWPPYQVYDDLDAFMAQTNAAELAYLKSQYYGKTTMVDKWFGTFMDKLDALNLWQDTMVIFTTDHGHDLGQRNVFGKQYPHYDSHANIPLMIWDPRNKGHGTRTRAWTQTVDLFATVIEASGGTPPESTRHSKSVLPILTDSTSAIRPAITYGTFGQGVCVSNDNWTLFKSPVSGKPLYTYSTAIYQPLIVDNPIDGRVGAMPNQPVDNDLFDPSVPYPMWKTPVTIDPRSYENYLFSRKDDPEQKNNLWDSNVRARDEMLVLLKQLLSEEGYPAEQMERLGLDLISVG
;
A
#
# COMPACT_ATOMS: atom_id res chain seq x y z
N MET A 1 -20.64 -6.07 -17.65
CA MET A 1 -21.53 -4.97 -18.09
C MET A 1 -21.45 -3.93 -17.00
N TYR A 2 -20.72 -2.88 -17.29
CA TYR A 2 -20.31 -1.90 -16.32
C TYR A 2 -21.12 -0.67 -16.55
N THR A 3 -22.04 -0.64 -15.74
CA THR A 3 -23.23 -0.32 -15.97
C THR A 3 -23.59 1.12 -15.89
N ASP A 4 -24.53 1.61 -16.01
CA ASP A 4 -25.14 2.88 -16.23
C ASP A 4 -25.15 3.34 -17.68
N GLY A 5 -25.09 2.39 -18.63
CA GLY A 5 -25.29 2.66 -20.07
C GLY A 5 -24.10 3.21 -20.83
N ILE A 6 -22.92 3.23 -20.21
CA ILE A 6 -21.68 3.55 -20.92
C ILE A 6 -21.00 2.25 -21.28
N GLU A 7 -21.26 1.78 -22.48
CA GLU A 7 -20.51 0.69 -23.06
C GLU A 7 -19.10 1.16 -23.37
N GLY A 8 -18.14 0.74 -22.53
CA GLY A 8 -16.74 0.76 -22.95
C GLY A 8 -16.60 -0.21 -24.12
N ASN A 9 -16.25 0.29 -25.29
CA ASN A 9 -16.01 -0.60 -26.42
C ASN A 9 -14.72 -1.38 -26.13
N ALA A 10 -14.89 -2.64 -25.75
CA ALA A 10 -13.78 -3.54 -25.43
C ALA A 10 -12.87 -3.80 -26.63
N ASP A 11 -13.26 -3.40 -27.82
CA ASP A 11 -12.48 -3.55 -29.05
C ASP A 11 -11.54 -2.36 -29.31
N ASP A 12 -11.69 -1.27 -28.58
CA ASP A 12 -10.88 -0.06 -28.72
C ASP A 12 -9.67 -0.07 -27.76
N TYR A 13 -8.82 -1.08 -27.90
CA TYR A 13 -7.61 -1.23 -27.07
C TYR A 13 -6.56 -0.14 -27.27
N ASN A 14 -6.70 0.67 -28.30
CA ASN A 14 -5.79 1.74 -28.60
C ASN A 14 -6.23 3.08 -28.00
N ILE A 15 -7.42 3.14 -27.42
CA ILE A 15 -7.91 4.36 -26.77
C ILE A 15 -7.74 4.18 -25.27
N TRP A 16 -6.67 4.76 -24.76
CA TRP A 16 -6.54 4.96 -23.32
C TRP A 16 -7.67 5.89 -22.87
N PRO A 17 -8.44 5.53 -21.83
CA PRO A 17 -9.39 6.46 -21.27
C PRO A 17 -8.66 7.75 -20.90
N PRO A 18 -9.24 8.92 -21.14
CA PRO A 18 -8.58 10.18 -20.84
C PRO A 18 -8.15 10.20 -19.38
N TYR A 19 -6.87 10.44 -19.15
CA TYR A 19 -6.33 10.66 -17.83
C TYR A 19 -6.64 12.11 -17.46
N GLN A 20 -7.55 12.29 -16.50
CA GLN A 20 -7.79 13.61 -15.94
C GLN A 20 -6.94 13.78 -14.69
N VAL A 21 -6.10 14.79 -14.70
CA VAL A 21 -5.39 15.28 -13.51
C VAL A 21 -6.24 16.39 -12.92
N TYR A 22 -6.61 16.25 -11.66
CA TYR A 22 -7.29 17.28 -10.92
C TYR A 22 -6.28 17.90 -9.97
N ASP A 23 -6.08 19.23 -10.07
CA ASP A 23 -5.17 19.97 -9.21
C ASP A 23 -5.69 20.05 -7.77
N ASP A 24 -7.01 20.02 -7.60
CA ASP A 24 -7.68 19.97 -6.30
C ASP A 24 -8.80 18.92 -6.33
N LEU A 25 -8.49 17.75 -5.83
CA LEU A 25 -9.41 16.61 -5.83
C LEU A 25 -10.56 16.79 -4.84
N ASP A 26 -10.32 17.46 -3.73
CA ASP A 26 -11.35 17.73 -2.72
C ASP A 26 -12.38 18.73 -3.26
N ALA A 27 -11.92 19.79 -3.91
CA ALA A 27 -12.80 20.76 -4.57
C ALA A 27 -13.58 20.11 -5.73
N PHE A 28 -12.93 19.22 -6.50
CA PHE A 28 -13.59 18.46 -7.54
C PHE A 28 -14.68 17.56 -6.97
N MET A 29 -14.40 16.78 -5.94
CA MET A 29 -15.41 15.91 -5.32
C MET A 29 -16.57 16.66 -4.71
N ALA A 30 -16.31 17.82 -4.10
CA ALA A 30 -17.37 18.65 -3.55
C ALA A 30 -18.35 19.22 -4.61
N GLN A 31 -17.92 19.32 -5.86
CA GLN A 31 -18.71 19.81 -6.98
C GLN A 31 -19.28 18.69 -7.85
N THR A 32 -18.78 17.46 -7.69
CA THR A 32 -19.17 16.32 -8.52
C THR A 32 -20.58 15.84 -8.16
N ASN A 33 -21.46 15.82 -9.13
CA ASN A 33 -22.79 15.27 -8.96
C ASN A 33 -22.82 13.75 -9.19
N ALA A 34 -23.96 13.10 -8.88
CA ALA A 34 -24.10 11.65 -8.96
C ALA A 34 -23.85 11.09 -10.38
N ALA A 35 -24.23 11.83 -11.43
CA ALA A 35 -24.04 11.39 -12.82
C ALA A 35 -22.56 11.44 -13.22
N GLU A 36 -21.85 12.48 -12.82
CA GLU A 36 -20.40 12.61 -13.04
C GLU A 36 -19.64 11.51 -12.29
N LEU A 37 -20.02 11.24 -11.04
CA LEU A 37 -19.41 10.16 -10.27
C LEU A 37 -19.67 8.79 -10.91
N ALA A 38 -20.87 8.54 -11.42
CA ALA A 38 -21.21 7.32 -12.15
C ALA A 38 -20.36 7.19 -13.42
N TYR A 39 -20.17 8.29 -14.15
CA TYR A 39 -19.29 8.33 -15.32
C TYR A 39 -17.84 7.98 -14.96
N LEU A 40 -17.27 8.57 -13.91
CA LEU A 40 -15.92 8.26 -13.45
C LEU A 40 -15.76 6.79 -13.06
N LYS A 41 -16.75 6.24 -12.34
CA LYS A 41 -16.77 4.81 -12.00
C LYS A 41 -16.80 3.93 -13.24
N SER A 42 -17.61 4.28 -14.24
CA SER A 42 -17.69 3.51 -15.48
C SER A 42 -16.36 3.49 -16.25
N GLN A 43 -15.61 4.59 -16.22
CA GLN A 43 -14.27 4.64 -16.83
C GLN A 43 -13.29 3.71 -16.10
N TYR A 44 -13.35 3.68 -14.77
CA TYR A 44 -12.53 2.75 -13.99
C TYR A 44 -12.90 1.29 -14.29
N TYR A 45 -14.19 0.96 -14.33
CA TYR A 45 -14.66 -0.38 -14.67
C TYR A 45 -14.30 -0.80 -16.09
N GLY A 46 -14.33 0.14 -17.05
CA GLY A 46 -13.85 -0.10 -18.39
C GLY A 46 -12.38 -0.52 -18.44
N LYS A 47 -11.52 0.14 -17.65
CA LYS A 47 -10.11 -0.26 -17.48
C LYS A 47 -9.98 -1.65 -16.86
N THR A 48 -10.79 -1.95 -15.86
CA THR A 48 -10.80 -3.28 -15.22
C THR A 48 -11.17 -4.38 -16.21
N THR A 49 -12.16 -4.14 -17.08
CA THR A 49 -12.54 -5.07 -18.14
C THR A 49 -11.40 -5.29 -19.16
N MET A 50 -10.70 -4.21 -19.51
CA MET A 50 -9.54 -4.30 -20.40
C MET A 50 -8.43 -5.16 -19.77
N VAL A 51 -8.11 -4.96 -18.49
CA VAL A 51 -7.12 -5.76 -17.77
C VAL A 51 -7.55 -7.23 -17.71
N ASP A 52 -8.82 -7.49 -17.38
CA ASP A 52 -9.38 -8.85 -17.33
C ASP A 52 -9.24 -9.59 -18.67
N LYS A 53 -9.55 -8.91 -19.79
CA LYS A 53 -9.37 -9.49 -21.13
C LYS A 53 -7.90 -9.82 -21.43
N TRP A 54 -6.99 -8.90 -21.14
CA TRP A 54 -5.56 -9.15 -21.38
C TRP A 54 -5.02 -10.25 -20.45
N PHE A 55 -5.52 -10.32 -19.23
CA PHE A 55 -5.19 -11.41 -18.33
C PHE A 55 -5.71 -12.75 -18.88
N GLY A 56 -6.94 -12.79 -19.41
CA GLY A 56 -7.47 -13.97 -20.11
C GLY A 56 -6.57 -14.40 -21.29
N THR A 57 -6.12 -13.45 -22.12
CA THR A 57 -5.18 -13.75 -23.22
C THR A 57 -3.85 -14.33 -22.72
N PHE A 58 -3.36 -13.82 -21.59
CA PHE A 58 -2.17 -14.37 -20.95
C PHE A 58 -2.39 -15.81 -20.45
N MET A 59 -3.55 -16.09 -19.83
CA MET A 59 -3.93 -17.44 -19.37
C MET A 59 -4.04 -18.42 -20.54
N ASP A 60 -4.71 -18.01 -21.63
CA ASP A 60 -4.80 -18.82 -22.87
C ASP A 60 -3.41 -19.16 -23.42
N LYS A 61 -2.45 -18.26 -23.27
CA LYS A 61 -1.07 -18.52 -23.70
C LYS A 61 -0.35 -19.53 -22.83
N LEU A 62 -0.58 -19.50 -21.50
CA LEU A 62 -0.07 -20.53 -20.59
C LEU A 62 -0.64 -21.92 -20.92
N ASP A 63 -1.94 -21.98 -21.24
CA ASP A 63 -2.61 -23.19 -21.69
C ASP A 63 -2.00 -23.71 -23.01
N ALA A 64 -1.90 -22.88 -24.02
CA ALA A 64 -1.39 -23.24 -25.34
C ALA A 64 0.07 -23.73 -25.31
N LEU A 65 0.87 -23.24 -24.37
CA LEU A 65 2.27 -23.60 -24.19
C LEU A 65 2.47 -24.70 -23.11
N ASN A 66 1.39 -25.15 -22.47
CA ASN A 66 1.41 -26.15 -21.39
C ASN A 66 2.36 -25.78 -20.22
N LEU A 67 2.35 -24.50 -19.81
CA LEU A 67 3.29 -23.95 -18.81
C LEU A 67 2.82 -24.08 -17.36
N TRP A 68 1.59 -24.50 -17.10
CA TRP A 68 1.03 -24.60 -15.74
C TRP A 68 1.77 -25.55 -14.81
N GLN A 69 2.55 -26.48 -15.33
CA GLN A 69 3.20 -27.53 -14.55
C GLN A 69 4.54 -27.10 -13.95
N ASP A 70 5.14 -26.03 -14.50
CA ASP A 70 6.48 -25.56 -14.12
C ASP A 70 6.54 -24.03 -13.91
N THR A 71 5.42 -23.34 -14.02
CA THR A 71 5.34 -21.90 -13.91
C THR A 71 4.47 -21.50 -12.72
N MET A 72 5.04 -20.74 -11.77
CA MET A 72 4.28 -20.02 -10.76
C MET A 72 3.70 -18.75 -11.36
N VAL A 73 2.42 -18.49 -11.10
CA VAL A 73 1.76 -17.25 -11.54
C VAL A 73 1.30 -16.48 -10.32
N ILE A 74 1.71 -15.22 -10.23
CA ILE A 74 1.32 -14.29 -9.16
C ILE A 74 0.56 -13.14 -9.81
N PHE A 75 -0.70 -12.95 -9.43
CA PHE A 75 -1.51 -11.82 -9.83
C PHE A 75 -1.74 -10.90 -8.63
N THR A 76 -1.37 -9.64 -8.78
CA THR A 76 -1.56 -8.58 -7.79
C THR A 76 -1.55 -7.21 -8.45
N THR A 77 -1.69 -6.15 -7.65
CA THR A 77 -1.54 -4.75 -8.07
C THR A 77 -0.72 -4.00 -7.02
N ASP A 78 -0.28 -2.79 -7.34
CA ASP A 78 0.45 -1.91 -6.43
C ASP A 78 -0.46 -1.29 -5.37
N HIS A 79 -1.66 -0.85 -5.74
CA HIS A 79 -2.69 -0.27 -4.86
C HIS A 79 -4.07 -0.36 -5.52
N GLY A 80 -5.11 -0.15 -4.72
CA GLY A 80 -6.48 0.01 -5.19
C GLY A 80 -6.81 1.45 -5.56
N HIS A 81 -8.09 1.78 -5.55
CA HIS A 81 -8.59 3.10 -5.92
C HIS A 81 -9.91 3.37 -5.21
N ASP A 82 -10.03 4.52 -4.56
CA ASP A 82 -11.29 4.99 -4.03
C ASP A 82 -12.14 5.57 -5.15
N LEU A 83 -13.41 5.16 -5.20
CA LEU A 83 -14.34 5.49 -6.28
C LEU A 83 -15.50 6.37 -5.79
N GLY A 84 -15.20 7.38 -4.98
CA GLY A 84 -16.16 8.33 -4.44
C GLY A 84 -16.81 7.90 -3.13
N GLN A 85 -16.41 6.77 -2.57
CA GLN A 85 -16.77 6.44 -1.20
C GLN A 85 -16.15 7.46 -0.25
N ARG A 86 -16.90 7.88 0.76
CA ARG A 86 -16.41 8.84 1.76
C ARG A 86 -15.92 10.17 1.17
N ASN A 87 -16.46 10.56 0.00
CA ASN A 87 -16.01 11.72 -0.80
C ASN A 87 -14.54 11.68 -1.22
N VAL A 88 -13.96 10.47 -1.34
CA VAL A 88 -12.60 10.27 -1.82
C VAL A 88 -12.63 9.62 -3.20
N PHE A 89 -11.89 10.19 -4.15
CA PHE A 89 -11.68 9.60 -5.46
C PHE A 89 -10.17 9.56 -5.76
N GLY A 90 -9.64 8.39 -6.13
CA GLY A 90 -8.22 8.25 -6.39
C GLY A 90 -7.49 7.43 -5.32
N LYS A 91 -6.25 7.81 -5.05
CA LYS A 91 -5.33 7.12 -4.14
C LYS A 91 -4.73 8.08 -3.12
N GLN A 92 -5.58 8.59 -2.26
CA GLN A 92 -5.18 9.56 -1.24
C GLN A 92 -5.14 8.92 0.16
N TYR A 93 -4.45 9.58 1.07
CA TYR A 93 -4.59 9.30 2.49
C TYR A 93 -5.92 9.89 3.01
N PRO A 94 -6.65 9.24 3.92
CA PRO A 94 -6.36 7.93 4.54
C PRO A 94 -6.46 6.76 3.53
N HIS A 95 -5.62 5.74 3.73
CA HIS A 95 -5.63 4.55 2.87
C HIS A 95 -6.68 3.55 3.34
N TYR A 96 -7.91 3.78 2.95
CA TYR A 96 -9.02 2.88 3.23
C TYR A 96 -8.82 1.49 2.59
N ASP A 97 -9.57 0.49 3.07
CA ASP A 97 -9.48 -0.87 2.52
C ASP A 97 -9.78 -0.93 1.01
N SER A 98 -10.63 -0.02 0.48
CA SER A 98 -10.84 0.15 -0.97
C SER A 98 -9.57 0.48 -1.76
N HIS A 99 -8.58 1.06 -1.09
CA HIS A 99 -7.29 1.42 -1.66
C HIS A 99 -6.18 0.44 -1.24
N ALA A 100 -6.15 0.00 0.02
CA ALA A 100 -5.04 -0.76 0.59
C ALA A 100 -5.23 -2.29 0.54
N ASN A 101 -6.49 -2.78 0.54
CA ASN A 101 -6.77 -4.21 0.48
C ASN A 101 -6.78 -4.71 -0.96
N ILE A 102 -5.60 -4.91 -1.51
CA ILE A 102 -5.37 -5.31 -2.90
C ILE A 102 -5.50 -6.82 -3.10
N PRO A 103 -5.84 -7.28 -4.31
CA PRO A 103 -5.87 -8.70 -4.62
C PRO A 103 -4.47 -9.31 -4.60
N LEU A 104 -4.37 -10.52 -4.08
CA LEU A 104 -3.21 -11.39 -4.24
C LEU A 104 -3.71 -12.80 -4.56
N MET A 105 -3.43 -13.26 -5.77
CA MET A 105 -3.74 -14.62 -6.21
C MET A 105 -2.45 -15.30 -6.66
N ILE A 106 -2.22 -16.52 -6.18
CA ILE A 106 -1.00 -17.25 -6.50
C ILE A 106 -1.38 -18.66 -6.97
N TRP A 107 -0.91 -18.99 -8.16
CA TRP A 107 -0.83 -20.35 -8.65
C TRP A 107 0.60 -20.86 -8.46
N ASP A 108 0.74 -21.95 -7.73
CA ASP A 108 2.01 -22.66 -7.57
C ASP A 108 1.81 -24.13 -7.96
N PRO A 109 2.44 -24.64 -9.04
CA PRO A 109 2.26 -26.01 -9.50
C PRO A 109 2.68 -27.07 -8.46
N ARG A 110 3.51 -26.69 -7.49
CA ARG A 110 3.96 -27.58 -6.40
C ARG A 110 2.90 -27.73 -5.31
N ASN A 111 1.96 -26.79 -5.23
CA ASN A 111 0.93 -26.77 -4.20
C ASN A 111 -0.30 -27.59 -4.66
N LYS A 112 -0.77 -28.50 -3.81
CA LYS A 112 -1.96 -29.33 -4.07
C LYS A 112 -3.26 -28.67 -3.56
N GLY A 113 -3.18 -27.57 -2.83
CA GLY A 113 -4.31 -26.86 -2.21
C GLY A 113 -4.97 -25.82 -3.12
N HIS A 114 -5.05 -26.06 -4.42
CA HIS A 114 -5.63 -25.09 -5.37
C HIS A 114 -7.09 -24.72 -5.05
N GLY A 115 -7.46 -23.48 -5.35
CA GLY A 115 -8.81 -22.95 -5.15
C GLY A 115 -9.15 -22.59 -3.70
N THR A 116 -8.16 -22.56 -2.81
CA THR A 116 -8.35 -22.14 -1.42
C THR A 116 -8.28 -20.61 -1.28
N ARG A 117 -8.91 -20.09 -0.21
CA ARG A 117 -8.79 -18.70 0.23
C ARG A 117 -8.28 -18.65 1.66
N THR A 118 -7.43 -17.70 1.94
CA THR A 118 -6.91 -17.43 3.28
C THR A 118 -7.24 -16.00 3.71
N ARG A 119 -7.21 -15.75 5.01
CA ARG A 119 -7.29 -14.40 5.60
C ARG A 119 -5.96 -13.96 6.21
N ALA A 120 -4.88 -14.69 5.95
CA ALA A 120 -3.56 -14.33 6.45
C ALA A 120 -3.14 -12.95 5.96
N TRP A 121 -2.58 -12.18 6.87
CA TRP A 121 -2.04 -10.86 6.55
C TRP A 121 -0.79 -10.98 5.71
N THR A 122 -0.81 -10.33 4.55
CA THR A 122 0.30 -10.26 3.59
C THR A 122 0.52 -8.81 3.15
N GLN A 123 1.72 -8.52 2.70
CA GLN A 123 2.09 -7.22 2.13
C GLN A 123 2.81 -7.42 0.80
N THR A 124 2.83 -6.42 -0.07
CA THR A 124 3.53 -6.50 -1.36
C THR A 124 5.02 -6.80 -1.21
N VAL A 125 5.65 -6.36 -0.12
CA VAL A 125 7.04 -6.68 0.19
C VAL A 125 7.29 -8.19 0.33
N ASP A 126 6.28 -8.97 0.69
CA ASP A 126 6.38 -10.42 0.87
C ASP A 126 6.63 -11.18 -0.43
N LEU A 127 6.31 -10.57 -1.56
CA LEU A 127 6.55 -11.17 -2.87
C LEU A 127 8.05 -11.37 -3.13
N PHE A 128 8.91 -10.52 -2.59
CA PHE A 128 10.35 -10.63 -2.77
C PHE A 128 10.89 -11.93 -2.17
N ALA A 129 10.64 -12.19 -0.88
CA ALA A 129 11.06 -13.44 -0.24
C ALA A 129 10.36 -14.65 -0.87
N THR A 130 9.09 -14.51 -1.24
CA THR A 130 8.32 -15.58 -1.88
C THR A 130 8.94 -16.02 -3.20
N VAL A 131 9.30 -15.09 -4.07
CA VAL A 131 9.89 -15.40 -5.39
C VAL A 131 11.27 -16.03 -5.23
N ILE A 132 12.10 -15.52 -4.32
CA ILE A 132 13.43 -16.09 -4.07
C ILE A 132 13.30 -17.53 -3.57
N GLU A 133 12.47 -17.77 -2.56
CA GLU A 133 12.29 -19.09 -1.98
C GLU A 133 11.62 -20.06 -2.99
N ALA A 134 10.63 -19.58 -3.75
CA ALA A 134 10.01 -20.35 -4.81
C ALA A 134 10.99 -20.80 -5.90
N SER A 135 12.02 -20.00 -6.15
CA SER A 135 13.09 -20.28 -7.10
C SER A 135 14.21 -21.16 -6.51
N GLY A 136 14.07 -21.62 -5.26
CA GLY A 136 15.07 -22.45 -4.58
C GLY A 136 16.21 -21.67 -3.92
N GLY A 137 16.11 -20.34 -3.87
CA GLY A 137 17.05 -19.48 -3.16
C GLY A 137 16.70 -19.31 -1.67
N THR A 138 17.59 -18.68 -0.94
CA THR A 138 17.36 -18.23 0.44
C THR A 138 17.27 -16.71 0.45
N PRO A 139 16.17 -16.11 0.94
CA PRO A 139 16.06 -14.67 1.05
C PRO A 139 17.20 -14.11 1.91
N PRO A 140 17.87 -13.03 1.49
CA PRO A 140 18.91 -12.39 2.30
C PRO A 140 18.36 -11.87 3.63
N GLU A 141 19.19 -11.84 4.67
CA GLU A 141 18.81 -11.31 5.99
C GLU A 141 18.38 -9.84 5.92
N SER A 142 18.96 -9.08 4.99
CA SER A 142 18.57 -7.69 4.67
C SER A 142 17.11 -7.54 4.27
N THR A 143 16.42 -8.62 3.93
CA THR A 143 15.00 -8.64 3.55
C THR A 143 14.07 -9.04 4.70
N ARG A 144 14.48 -8.82 5.93
CA ARG A 144 13.74 -9.20 7.15
C ARG A 144 12.29 -8.74 7.21
N HIS A 145 11.94 -7.67 6.49
CA HIS A 145 10.56 -7.18 6.40
C HIS A 145 9.70 -8.03 5.45
N SER A 146 10.33 -8.72 4.50
CA SER A 146 9.68 -9.60 3.54
C SER A 146 9.54 -11.01 4.13
N LYS A 147 8.33 -11.54 4.17
CA LYS A 147 8.05 -12.89 4.68
C LYS A 147 7.42 -13.71 3.56
N SER A 148 8.04 -14.83 3.22
CA SER A 148 7.50 -15.70 2.18
C SER A 148 6.07 -16.14 2.50
N VAL A 149 5.20 -16.10 1.51
CA VAL A 149 3.82 -16.59 1.61
C VAL A 149 3.67 -18.06 1.27
N LEU A 150 4.75 -18.78 0.90
CA LEU A 150 4.70 -20.21 0.57
C LEU A 150 4.09 -21.08 1.69
N PRO A 151 4.35 -20.83 2.99
CA PRO A 151 3.67 -21.57 4.05
C PRO A 151 2.15 -21.47 4.00
N ILE A 152 1.61 -20.29 3.62
CA ILE A 152 0.16 -20.06 3.50
C ILE A 152 -0.41 -20.86 2.33
N LEU A 153 0.34 -21.01 1.24
CA LEU A 153 -0.11 -21.80 0.08
C LEU A 153 -0.21 -23.30 0.43
N THR A 154 0.64 -23.77 1.33
CA THR A 154 0.64 -25.17 1.78
C THR A 154 -0.43 -25.44 2.82
N ASP A 155 -0.63 -24.49 3.74
CA ASP A 155 -1.65 -24.54 4.78
C ASP A 155 -2.33 -23.17 4.89
N SER A 156 -3.55 -23.07 4.40
CA SER A 156 -4.33 -21.81 4.38
C SER A 156 -4.71 -21.28 5.77
N THR A 157 -4.46 -22.05 6.82
CA THR A 157 -4.63 -21.61 8.23
C THR A 157 -3.37 -20.98 8.80
N SER A 158 -2.24 -21.13 8.12
CA SER A 158 -0.97 -20.53 8.53
C SER A 158 -1.04 -19.00 8.47
N ALA A 159 -0.31 -18.35 9.39
CA ALA A 159 -0.14 -16.91 9.42
C ALA A 159 1.36 -16.56 9.43
N ILE A 160 1.75 -15.57 8.66
CA ILE A 160 3.13 -15.08 8.60
C ILE A 160 3.34 -13.82 9.44
N ARG A 161 2.25 -13.13 9.78
CA ARG A 161 2.28 -11.93 10.65
C ARG A 161 0.92 -11.71 11.32
N PRO A 162 0.89 -11.08 12.51
CA PRO A 162 -0.36 -10.80 13.22
C PRO A 162 -1.04 -9.50 12.74
N ALA A 163 -0.31 -8.62 12.07
CA ALA A 163 -0.76 -7.31 11.63
C ALA A 163 0.12 -6.80 10.50
N ILE A 164 -0.33 -5.75 9.83
CA ILE A 164 0.39 -5.07 8.75
C ILE A 164 0.47 -3.57 9.01
N THR A 165 1.53 -2.94 8.50
CA THR A 165 1.69 -1.49 8.41
C THR A 165 1.73 -1.07 6.95
N TYR A 166 1.15 0.07 6.63
CA TYR A 166 1.16 0.64 5.28
C TYR A 166 0.95 2.14 5.32
N GLY A 167 1.26 2.81 4.23
CA GLY A 167 1.13 4.26 4.16
C GLY A 167 1.80 4.84 2.92
N THR A 168 1.79 6.16 2.84
CA THR A 168 2.50 6.93 1.81
C THR A 168 3.56 7.77 2.47
N PHE A 169 4.74 7.84 1.84
CA PHE A 169 5.83 8.69 2.31
C PHE A 169 5.35 10.13 2.56
N GLY A 170 5.71 10.64 3.74
CA GLY A 170 5.36 12.01 4.15
C GLY A 170 3.97 12.17 4.74
N GLN A 171 3.10 11.19 4.61
CA GLN A 171 1.76 11.17 5.18
C GLN A 171 1.71 10.39 6.50
N GLY A 172 0.51 10.00 6.94
CA GLY A 172 0.35 9.15 8.10
C GLY A 172 0.75 7.69 7.85
N VAL A 173 0.73 6.91 8.90
CA VAL A 173 0.94 5.46 8.86
C VAL A 173 -0.29 4.74 9.35
N CYS A 174 -0.65 3.69 8.65
CA CYS A 174 -1.77 2.82 8.97
C CYS A 174 -1.26 1.52 9.61
N VAL A 175 -2.03 0.97 10.53
CA VAL A 175 -1.84 -0.39 11.04
C VAL A 175 -3.17 -1.11 11.08
N SER A 176 -3.18 -2.36 10.60
CA SER A 176 -4.38 -3.20 10.60
C SER A 176 -4.08 -4.57 11.19
N ASN A 177 -5.02 -5.06 11.99
CA ASN A 177 -5.10 -6.43 12.48
C ASN A 177 -6.51 -6.99 12.24
N ASP A 178 -6.82 -8.18 12.73
CA ASP A 178 -8.12 -8.84 12.50
C ASP A 178 -9.32 -8.03 12.96
N ASN A 179 -9.16 -7.16 13.97
CA ASN A 179 -10.26 -6.44 14.60
C ASN A 179 -10.34 -4.97 14.19
N TRP A 180 -9.18 -4.33 13.98
CA TRP A 180 -9.08 -2.88 13.89
C TRP A 180 -8.20 -2.43 12.72
N THR A 181 -8.55 -1.26 12.16
CA THR A 181 -7.67 -0.46 11.31
C THR A 181 -7.49 0.91 11.95
N LEU A 182 -6.25 1.32 12.18
CA LEU A 182 -5.91 2.62 12.74
C LEU A 182 -5.09 3.42 11.73
N PHE A 183 -5.46 4.68 11.53
CA PHE A 183 -4.69 5.67 10.76
C PHE A 183 -4.09 6.68 11.73
N LYS A 184 -2.77 6.74 11.78
CA LYS A 184 -2.04 7.70 12.62
C LYS A 184 -1.43 8.79 11.77
N SER A 185 -1.97 9.98 11.90
CA SER A 185 -1.45 11.17 11.22
C SER A 185 -0.18 11.69 11.86
N PRO A 186 0.69 12.38 11.10
CA PRO A 186 1.87 13.02 11.65
C PRO A 186 1.52 14.15 12.62
N VAL A 187 2.42 14.39 13.55
CA VAL A 187 2.37 15.55 14.45
C VAL A 187 2.95 16.75 13.73
N SER A 188 2.23 17.86 13.76
CA SER A 188 2.66 19.10 13.12
C SER A 188 4.02 19.58 13.65
N GLY A 189 4.84 20.13 12.76
CA GLY A 189 6.15 20.72 13.10
C GLY A 189 7.26 19.70 13.36
N LYS A 190 7.00 18.42 13.22
CA LYS A 190 8.04 17.39 13.33
C LYS A 190 8.75 17.17 12.00
N PRO A 191 10.08 16.93 12.01
CA PRO A 191 10.85 16.81 10.79
C PRO A 191 10.51 15.54 10.02
N LEU A 192 10.66 15.61 8.70
CA LEU A 192 10.58 14.49 7.79
C LEU A 192 11.90 14.36 7.04
N TYR A 193 12.37 13.14 6.86
CA TYR A 193 13.58 12.86 6.10
C TYR A 193 13.34 11.76 5.06
N THR A 194 13.99 11.88 3.91
CA THR A 194 14.19 10.75 3.00
C THR A 194 15.53 10.10 3.27
N TYR A 195 15.60 8.81 3.01
CA TYR A 195 16.84 8.03 3.03
C TYR A 195 17.01 7.37 1.68
N SER A 196 18.21 7.47 1.11
CA SER A 196 18.51 6.97 -0.24
C SER A 196 19.96 6.57 -0.35
N THR A 197 20.26 5.62 -1.22
CA THR A 197 21.62 5.31 -1.67
C THR A 197 22.12 6.29 -2.74
N ALA A 198 21.27 7.17 -3.25
CA ALA A 198 21.65 8.21 -4.20
C ALA A 198 22.33 9.39 -3.50
N ILE A 199 23.49 9.82 -3.99
CA ILE A 199 24.23 10.97 -3.46
C ILE A 199 23.45 12.27 -3.62
N TYR A 200 22.71 12.40 -4.71
CA TYR A 200 21.84 13.53 -4.98
C TYR A 200 20.40 13.05 -5.06
N GLN A 201 19.49 13.80 -4.48
CA GLN A 201 18.09 13.56 -4.79
C GLN A 201 17.83 13.84 -6.27
N PRO A 202 17.09 12.95 -6.95
CA PRO A 202 16.63 13.25 -8.29
C PRO A 202 15.91 14.60 -8.29
N LEU A 203 16.19 15.41 -9.28
CA LEU A 203 15.43 16.62 -9.57
C LEU A 203 13.97 16.18 -9.82
N ILE A 204 13.12 16.34 -8.85
CA ILE A 204 11.69 16.37 -9.08
C ILE A 204 11.38 17.81 -9.45
N VAL A 205 11.64 18.12 -10.71
CA VAL A 205 11.26 19.40 -11.32
C VAL A 205 9.72 19.41 -11.30
N ASP A 206 9.14 20.46 -10.78
CA ASP A 206 7.70 20.69 -10.75
C ASP A 206 6.86 19.83 -9.79
N ASN A 207 7.40 19.37 -8.68
CA ASN A 207 6.53 18.91 -7.62
C ASN A 207 6.18 20.07 -6.68
N PRO A 208 4.99 20.67 -6.79
CA PRO A 208 4.57 21.77 -5.93
C PRO A 208 4.43 21.35 -4.45
N ILE A 209 4.48 20.06 -4.17
CA ILE A 209 4.32 19.52 -2.82
C ILE A 209 5.60 19.68 -1.99
N ASP A 210 6.77 19.64 -2.60
CA ASP A 210 8.02 19.71 -1.82
C ASP A 210 8.86 20.98 -2.00
N GLY A 211 8.42 21.88 -2.87
CA GLY A 211 9.04 23.20 -3.06
C GLY A 211 10.52 23.15 -3.47
N ARG A 212 11.07 22.00 -3.86
CA ARG A 212 12.48 21.84 -4.15
C ARG A 212 12.77 22.14 -5.60
N VAL A 213 13.58 23.14 -5.77
CA VAL A 213 14.19 23.49 -7.04
C VAL A 213 15.66 23.09 -6.97
N GLY A 214 16.03 22.02 -7.67
CA GLY A 214 17.40 21.61 -7.82
C GLY A 214 17.84 20.40 -7.00
N ALA A 215 18.92 19.75 -7.43
CA ALA A 215 19.56 18.66 -6.71
C ALA A 215 20.26 19.19 -5.46
N MET A 216 19.82 18.75 -4.28
CA MET A 216 20.52 19.03 -3.03
C MET A 216 21.42 17.85 -2.69
N PRO A 217 22.67 18.10 -2.25
CA PRO A 217 23.52 17.03 -1.77
C PRO A 217 22.91 16.44 -0.49
N ASN A 218 22.80 15.13 -0.46
CA ASN A 218 22.32 14.41 0.71
C ASN A 218 23.41 14.39 1.79
N GLN A 219 23.02 14.30 3.05
CA GLN A 219 23.97 14.10 4.14
C GLN A 219 24.21 12.60 4.35
N PRO A 220 25.48 12.17 4.48
CA PRO A 220 25.77 10.78 4.77
C PRO A 220 25.24 10.40 6.17
N VAL A 221 24.76 9.18 6.29
CA VAL A 221 24.36 8.59 7.56
C VAL A 221 24.96 7.20 7.66
N ASP A 222 25.11 6.70 8.89
CA ASP A 222 25.56 5.33 9.11
C ASP A 222 24.57 4.32 8.49
N ASN A 223 25.13 3.35 7.79
CA ASN A 223 24.35 2.27 7.18
C ASN A 223 23.64 1.39 8.23
N ASP A 224 24.12 1.40 9.47
CA ASP A 224 23.54 0.67 10.60
C ASP A 224 22.08 1.06 10.89
N LEU A 225 21.62 2.19 10.32
CA LEU A 225 20.25 2.66 10.53
C LEU A 225 19.20 1.72 9.96
N PHE A 226 19.47 1.10 8.81
CA PHE A 226 18.49 0.24 8.13
C PHE A 226 18.99 -1.19 7.95
N ASP A 227 20.23 -1.36 7.52
CA ASP A 227 20.84 -2.67 7.31
C ASP A 227 22.36 -2.56 7.26
N PRO A 228 23.06 -2.98 8.31
CA PRO A 228 24.54 -2.95 8.35
C PRO A 228 25.18 -3.88 7.31
N SER A 229 24.46 -4.84 6.74
CA SER A 229 24.97 -5.72 5.68
C SER A 229 24.95 -5.09 4.28
N VAL A 230 24.26 -3.96 4.11
CA VAL A 230 24.23 -3.25 2.82
C VAL A 230 25.53 -2.47 2.61
N PRO A 231 26.37 -2.82 1.60
CA PRO A 231 27.70 -2.23 1.43
C PRO A 231 27.67 -0.82 0.78
N TYR A 232 26.51 -0.23 0.62
CA TYR A 232 26.34 1.06 -0.03
C TYR A 232 26.10 2.17 0.99
N PRO A 233 26.74 3.35 0.82
CA PRO A 233 26.48 4.48 1.69
C PRO A 233 25.02 4.93 1.60
N MET A 234 24.44 5.25 2.75
CA MET A 234 23.12 5.81 2.88
C MET A 234 23.18 7.32 3.07
N TRP A 235 22.24 8.03 2.50
CA TRP A 235 22.18 9.48 2.54
C TRP A 235 20.81 9.90 3.10
N LYS A 236 20.83 10.89 3.99
CA LYS A 236 19.66 11.47 4.64
C LYS A 236 19.44 12.90 4.13
N THR A 237 18.23 13.21 3.73
CA THR A 237 17.87 14.55 3.28
C THR A 237 16.59 15.01 3.96
N PRO A 238 16.59 16.22 4.56
CA PRO A 238 15.36 16.79 5.10
C PRO A 238 14.38 17.08 3.96
N VAL A 239 13.11 16.81 4.23
CA VAL A 239 12.01 17.01 3.29
C VAL A 239 11.00 17.97 3.90
N THR A 240 10.62 18.99 3.14
CA THR A 240 9.48 19.84 3.49
C THR A 240 8.29 19.35 2.68
N ILE A 241 7.49 18.49 3.28
CA ILE A 241 6.14 18.21 2.80
C ILE A 241 5.23 18.89 3.79
N ASP A 242 4.30 19.70 3.31
CA ASP A 242 3.19 20.15 4.14
C ASP A 242 2.31 18.91 4.41
N PRO A 243 2.39 18.30 5.60
CA PRO A 243 1.52 17.20 5.90
C PRO A 243 0.13 17.80 5.92
N ARG A 244 -0.70 17.44 4.95
CA ARG A 244 -2.12 17.71 5.07
C ARG A 244 -2.52 17.24 6.46
N SER A 245 -3.13 18.11 7.25
CA SER A 245 -3.58 17.80 8.60
C SER A 245 -4.77 16.85 8.49
N TYR A 246 -4.47 15.58 8.44
CA TYR A 246 -5.51 14.56 8.50
C TYR A 246 -5.87 14.30 9.97
N GLU A 247 -7.11 13.97 10.19
CA GLU A 247 -7.54 13.41 11.46
C GLU A 247 -6.90 12.03 11.68
N ASN A 248 -6.87 11.60 12.93
CA ASN A 248 -6.59 10.21 13.24
C ASN A 248 -7.88 9.41 13.17
N TYR A 249 -7.80 8.15 12.75
CA TYR A 249 -8.97 7.31 12.61
C TYR A 249 -8.75 5.94 13.25
N LEU A 250 -9.83 5.39 13.79
CA LEU A 250 -9.93 4.01 14.22
C LEU A 250 -11.23 3.42 13.69
N PHE A 251 -11.15 2.29 13.00
CA PHE A 251 -12.31 1.60 12.45
C PHE A 251 -12.37 0.16 12.92
N SER A 252 -13.59 -0.32 13.24
CA SER A 252 -13.85 -1.74 13.47
C SER A 252 -13.93 -2.48 12.13
N ARG A 253 -13.07 -3.44 11.91
CA ARG A 253 -13.10 -4.25 10.68
C ARG A 253 -14.32 -5.18 10.61
N LYS A 254 -14.82 -5.56 11.77
CA LYS A 254 -15.97 -6.45 11.87
C LYS A 254 -17.29 -5.71 11.72
N ASP A 255 -17.44 -4.60 12.44
CA ASP A 255 -18.72 -3.91 12.58
C ASP A 255 -18.88 -2.76 11.60
N ASP A 256 -17.77 -2.28 11.03
CA ASP A 256 -17.71 -1.18 10.08
C ASP A 256 -16.70 -1.47 8.93
N PRO A 257 -16.96 -2.52 8.11
CA PRO A 257 -16.05 -2.88 7.02
C PRO A 257 -15.93 -1.79 5.94
N GLU A 258 -16.86 -0.85 5.89
CA GLU A 258 -16.81 0.29 4.98
C GLU A 258 -16.05 1.50 5.55
N GLN A 259 -15.57 1.41 6.78
CA GLN A 259 -14.75 2.44 7.43
C GLN A 259 -15.43 3.82 7.42
N LYS A 260 -16.68 3.87 7.85
CA LYS A 260 -17.50 5.10 7.89
C LYS A 260 -17.56 5.76 9.26
N ASN A 261 -17.36 4.99 10.33
CA ASN A 261 -17.56 5.42 11.70
C ASN A 261 -16.21 5.52 12.43
N ASN A 262 -15.67 6.73 12.52
CA ASN A 262 -14.42 6.94 13.25
C ASN A 262 -14.62 6.75 14.76
N LEU A 263 -13.95 5.77 15.33
CA LEU A 263 -13.99 5.41 16.76
C LEU A 263 -12.82 5.97 17.56
N TRP A 264 -12.00 6.83 16.97
CA TRP A 264 -10.76 7.33 17.59
C TRP A 264 -10.97 7.89 19.01
N ASP A 265 -12.00 8.70 19.20
CA ASP A 265 -12.30 9.33 20.49
C ASP A 265 -13.26 8.50 21.36
N SER A 266 -14.06 7.64 20.75
CA SER A 266 -15.09 6.87 21.46
C SER A 266 -14.62 5.49 21.93
N ASN A 267 -13.59 4.89 21.31
CA ASN A 267 -13.01 3.61 21.73
C ASN A 267 -11.53 3.77 22.10
N VAL A 268 -11.30 4.46 23.21
CA VAL A 268 -9.96 4.78 23.73
C VAL A 268 -9.10 3.52 23.93
N ARG A 269 -9.71 2.44 24.44
CA ARG A 269 -8.99 1.19 24.71
C ARG A 269 -8.42 0.59 23.41
N ALA A 270 -9.25 0.39 22.40
CA ALA A 270 -8.80 -0.18 21.14
C ALA A 270 -7.80 0.74 20.43
N ARG A 271 -8.01 2.06 20.51
CA ARG A 271 -7.05 3.05 20.01
C ARG A 271 -5.67 2.86 20.62
N ASP A 272 -5.61 2.81 21.94
CA ASP A 272 -4.34 2.74 22.67
C ASP A 272 -3.64 1.39 22.42
N GLU A 273 -4.38 0.28 22.38
CA GLU A 273 -3.86 -1.03 21.97
C GLU A 273 -3.25 -1.00 20.56
N MET A 274 -3.92 -0.35 19.60
CA MET A 274 -3.43 -0.24 18.23
C MET A 274 -2.25 0.73 18.09
N LEU A 275 -2.16 1.77 18.90
CA LEU A 275 -0.99 2.66 18.93
C LEU A 275 0.25 1.95 19.48
N VAL A 276 0.09 1.12 20.52
CA VAL A 276 1.16 0.27 21.04
C VAL A 276 1.62 -0.72 19.97
N LEU A 277 0.68 -1.39 19.29
CA LEU A 277 0.97 -2.31 18.19
C LEU A 277 1.73 -1.61 17.06
N LEU A 278 1.29 -0.42 16.64
CA LEU A 278 1.97 0.36 15.60
C LEU A 278 3.41 0.68 16.02
N LYS A 279 3.61 1.18 17.22
CA LYS A 279 4.96 1.48 17.76
C LYS A 279 5.84 0.24 17.76
N GLN A 280 5.31 -0.89 18.22
CA GLN A 280 6.05 -2.15 18.27
C GLN A 280 6.48 -2.58 16.84
N LEU A 281 5.56 -2.63 15.88
CA LEU A 281 5.85 -3.04 14.51
C LEU A 281 6.90 -2.14 13.85
N LEU A 282 6.75 -0.82 13.99
CA LEU A 282 7.73 0.12 13.43
C LEU A 282 9.11 -0.02 14.10
N SER A 283 9.16 -0.34 15.40
CA SER A 283 10.42 -0.60 16.12
C SER A 283 11.08 -1.89 15.65
N GLU A 284 10.30 -2.97 15.48
CA GLU A 284 10.79 -4.26 14.99
C GLU A 284 11.29 -4.15 13.54
N GLU A 285 10.67 -3.29 12.75
CA GLU A 285 11.08 -2.99 11.38
C GLU A 285 12.29 -2.04 11.30
N GLY A 286 12.76 -1.52 12.41
CA GLY A 286 13.95 -0.66 12.47
C GLY A 286 13.72 0.76 11.97
N TYR A 287 12.51 1.28 12.10
CA TYR A 287 12.24 2.67 11.74
C TYR A 287 13.05 3.65 12.60
N PRO A 288 13.56 4.74 12.02
CA PRO A 288 14.37 5.70 12.76
C PRO A 288 13.57 6.45 13.82
N ALA A 289 14.26 6.90 14.90
CA ALA A 289 13.65 7.56 16.05
C ALA A 289 12.81 8.79 15.67
N GLU A 290 13.26 9.56 14.68
CA GLU A 290 12.51 10.72 14.20
C GLU A 290 11.16 10.36 13.55
N GLN A 291 11.00 9.14 13.04
CA GLN A 291 9.70 8.68 12.54
C GLN A 291 8.75 8.39 13.71
N MET A 292 9.26 7.89 14.84
CA MET A 292 8.48 7.73 16.06
C MET A 292 8.02 9.08 16.60
N GLU A 293 8.92 10.07 16.68
CA GLU A 293 8.58 11.43 17.08
C GLU A 293 7.57 12.07 16.11
N ARG A 294 7.77 11.89 14.80
CA ARG A 294 6.90 12.43 13.78
C ARG A 294 5.47 11.91 13.92
N LEU A 295 5.29 10.68 14.34
CA LEU A 295 3.99 10.07 14.59
C LEU A 295 3.50 10.28 16.04
N GLY A 296 4.29 10.91 16.91
CA GLY A 296 3.96 11.05 18.34
C GLY A 296 3.91 9.71 19.09
N LEU A 297 4.63 8.70 18.58
CA LEU A 297 4.70 7.37 19.18
C LEU A 297 5.83 7.26 20.24
N ASP A 298 6.77 8.19 20.24
CA ASP A 298 7.86 8.28 21.22
C ASP A 298 7.32 8.36 22.66
N LEU A 299 6.20 9.04 22.86
CA LEU A 299 5.53 9.22 24.15
C LEU A 299 4.70 8.03 24.60
N ILE A 300 4.50 7.00 23.77
CA ILE A 300 3.69 5.83 24.11
C ILE A 300 4.57 4.79 24.79
N SER A 301 4.19 4.37 25.99
CA SER A 301 4.85 3.28 26.70
C SER A 301 4.47 1.94 26.08
N VAL A 302 5.47 1.17 25.69
CA VAL A 302 5.28 -0.25 25.36
C VAL A 302 5.47 -0.98 26.69
N GLY A 303 4.39 -1.53 27.23
CA GLY A 303 4.36 -2.25 28.52
C GLY A 303 5.16 -3.56 28.48
#